data_3c5b65d23e1781db23d4a2b2aeeff4ec
#
_entry.id   3c5b65d23e1781db23d4a2b2aeeff4ec
#
_cell.length_a   1.000
_cell.length_b   1.000
_cell.length_c   1.000
_cell.angle_alpha   90.00
_cell.angle_beta   90.00
_cell.angle_gamma   90.00
#
_symmetry.space_group_name_H-M   'P 1'
#
loop_
_entity.id
_entity.type
_entity.pdbx_description
1 polymer ?
#
loop_
_entity_poly.entity_id
_entity_poly.type
_entity_poly.pdbx_seq_one_letter_code
_entity_poly.pdbx_strand_id
1 'polypeptide(L)'
;ASCLVGSEMCIRDRMMALYRKEKINPASGCLPVLIQIPFFFAIYKMLFISLEMRHQPFFGWIKDLSAQDPTSLFNLFGLIPWDPPGFMIIGIWPILMGASMWVQQKLNPAPADPIQAKIFAFFPLFLTIILASFPSGLVVYWTINNILTIAQQYVIVKKTTVKTN
;
A
#
# COMPACT_ATOMS: atom_id res chain seq x y z
N ALA A 1 0.07 -0.61 -41.04
CA ALA A 1 -0.85 0.25 -40.30
C ALA A 1 -0.07 1.44 -39.74
N SER A 2 -0.37 2.60 -40.31
CA SER A 2 0.24 3.88 -39.92
C SER A 2 -0.21 4.23 -38.49
N CYS A 3 0.58 3.83 -37.51
CA CYS A 3 0.45 4.34 -36.15
C CYS A 3 0.91 5.80 -36.17
N LEU A 4 -0.01 6.74 -36.02
CA LEU A 4 0.32 8.12 -35.74
C LEU A 4 1.20 8.15 -34.47
N VAL A 5 2.43 8.66 -34.63
CA VAL A 5 3.41 8.74 -33.58
C VAL A 5 2.80 9.54 -32.41
N GLY A 6 2.52 8.86 -31.29
CA GLY A 6 1.99 9.51 -30.08
C GLY A 6 0.58 9.10 -29.65
N SER A 7 -0.14 8.22 -30.40
CA SER A 7 -1.43 7.72 -29.87
C SER A 7 -1.17 6.73 -28.72
N GLU A 8 -1.86 6.91 -27.58
CA GLU A 8 -1.77 6.01 -26.41
C GLU A 8 -1.97 4.52 -26.78
N MET A 9 -2.79 4.27 -27.78
CA MET A 9 -3.08 2.93 -28.32
C MET A 9 -1.82 2.28 -28.93
N CYS A 10 -1.02 3.03 -29.68
CA CYS A 10 0.23 2.54 -30.27
C CYS A 10 1.32 2.26 -29.23
N ILE A 11 1.41 3.08 -28.21
CA ILE A 11 2.34 2.85 -27.09
C ILE A 11 1.97 1.56 -26.37
N ARG A 12 0.69 1.35 -26.12
CA ARG A 12 0.19 0.14 -25.46
C ARG A 12 0.46 -1.11 -26.29
N ASP A 13 0.20 -1.10 -27.59
CA ASP A 13 0.44 -2.23 -28.47
C ASP A 13 1.92 -2.59 -28.56
N ARG A 14 2.81 -1.58 -28.63
CA ARG A 14 4.26 -1.79 -28.58
C ARG A 14 4.72 -2.36 -27.24
N MET A 15 4.19 -1.87 -26.12
CA MET A 15 4.49 -2.41 -24.79
C MET A 15 4.03 -3.86 -24.66
N MET A 16 2.83 -4.20 -25.12
CA MET A 16 2.32 -5.57 -25.11
C MET A 16 3.13 -6.50 -26.02
N ALA A 17 3.56 -6.00 -27.18
CA ALA A 17 4.43 -6.74 -28.09
C ALA A 17 5.82 -7.00 -27.44
N LEU A 18 6.37 -6.00 -26.72
CA LEU A 18 7.62 -6.15 -25.99
C LEU A 18 7.50 -7.17 -24.86
N TYR A 19 6.44 -7.13 -24.04
CA TYR A 19 6.18 -8.13 -23.00
C TYR A 19 6.11 -9.55 -23.56
N ARG A 20 5.46 -9.73 -24.73
CA ARG A 20 5.41 -11.04 -25.40
C ARG A 20 6.78 -11.47 -25.91
N LYS A 21 7.55 -10.56 -26.49
CA LYS A 21 8.91 -10.83 -26.99
C LYS A 21 9.86 -11.25 -25.88
N GLU A 22 9.83 -10.52 -24.77
CA GLU A 22 10.67 -10.77 -23.58
C GLU A 22 10.10 -11.86 -22.66
N LYS A 23 8.94 -12.47 -23.02
CA LYS A 23 8.22 -13.47 -22.21
C LYS A 23 7.92 -13.03 -20.80
N ILE A 24 7.71 -11.72 -20.58
CA ILE A 24 7.37 -11.13 -19.30
C ILE A 24 5.85 -11.16 -19.15
N ASN A 25 5.38 -11.76 -18.06
CA ASN A 25 3.96 -11.78 -17.75
C ASN A 25 3.59 -10.47 -16.99
N PRO A 26 2.73 -9.61 -17.55
CA PRO A 26 2.31 -8.37 -16.87
C PRO A 26 1.57 -8.64 -15.56
N ALA A 27 0.98 -9.83 -15.40
CA ALA A 27 0.32 -10.23 -14.15
C ALA A 27 1.29 -10.55 -13.00
N SER A 28 2.60 -10.66 -13.27
CA SER A 28 3.60 -10.91 -12.21
C SER A 28 3.68 -9.78 -11.18
N GLY A 29 3.30 -8.56 -11.57
CA GLY A 29 3.24 -7.40 -10.67
C GLY A 29 2.13 -7.49 -9.60
N CYS A 30 1.07 -8.25 -9.82
CA CYS A 30 -0.01 -8.44 -8.83
C CYS A 30 0.21 -9.67 -7.93
N LEU A 31 1.17 -10.55 -8.25
CA LEU A 31 1.45 -11.77 -7.49
C LEU A 31 1.76 -11.50 -6.01
N PRO A 32 2.58 -10.49 -5.63
CA PRO A 32 2.82 -10.15 -4.24
C PRO A 32 1.53 -9.83 -3.47
N VAL A 33 0.58 -9.14 -4.09
CA VAL A 33 -0.71 -8.80 -3.47
C VAL A 33 -1.55 -10.06 -3.22
N LEU A 34 -1.58 -10.99 -4.17
CA LEU A 34 -2.30 -12.26 -4.01
C LEU A 34 -1.70 -13.12 -2.88
N ILE A 35 -0.37 -13.15 -2.76
CA ILE A 35 0.32 -13.84 -1.68
C ILE A 35 0.04 -13.16 -0.33
N GLN A 36 -0.09 -11.84 -0.33
CA GLN A 36 -0.33 -11.04 0.87
C GLN A 36 -1.71 -11.32 1.50
N ILE A 37 -2.74 -11.69 0.71
CA ILE A 37 -4.10 -11.92 1.21
C ILE A 37 -4.16 -12.99 2.33
N PRO A 38 -3.56 -14.19 2.18
CA PRO A 38 -3.54 -15.18 3.25
C PRO A 38 -2.83 -14.69 4.53
N PHE A 39 -1.72 -13.94 4.38
CA PHE A 39 -1.02 -13.34 5.53
C PHE A 39 -1.89 -12.31 6.25
N PHE A 40 -2.61 -11.49 5.50
CA PHE A 40 -3.55 -10.53 6.05
C PHE A 40 -4.62 -11.23 6.90
N PHE A 41 -5.25 -12.28 6.38
CA PHE A 41 -6.23 -13.06 7.13
C PHE A 41 -5.65 -13.75 8.36
N ALA A 42 -4.43 -14.26 8.27
CA ALA A 42 -3.77 -14.90 9.40
C ALA A 42 -3.51 -13.91 10.54
N ILE A 43 -2.97 -12.74 10.23
CA ILE A 43 -2.69 -11.68 11.22
C ILE A 43 -4.00 -11.13 11.80
N TYR A 44 -5.00 -10.90 10.95
CA TYR A 44 -6.33 -10.45 11.38
C TYR A 44 -6.92 -11.43 12.40
N LYS A 45 -6.96 -12.73 12.08
CA LYS A 45 -7.42 -13.76 13.00
C LYS A 45 -6.60 -13.81 14.27
N MET A 46 -5.28 -13.72 14.16
CA MET A 46 -4.39 -13.75 15.32
C MET A 46 -4.70 -12.61 16.30
N LEU A 47 -4.86 -11.38 15.81
CA LEU A 47 -5.17 -10.22 16.63
C LEU A 47 -6.52 -10.34 17.35
N PHE A 48 -7.52 -10.99 16.75
CA PHE A 48 -8.83 -11.16 17.36
C PHE A 48 -8.94 -12.36 18.30
N ILE A 49 -8.21 -13.45 18.04
CA ILE A 49 -8.31 -14.70 18.78
C ILE A 49 -7.28 -14.76 19.92
N SER A 50 -6.11 -14.16 19.75
CA SER A 50 -5.06 -14.19 20.75
C SER A 50 -5.41 -13.31 21.94
N LEU A 51 -5.65 -13.94 23.08
CA LEU A 51 -5.88 -13.26 24.36
C LEU A 51 -4.62 -12.50 24.83
N GLU A 52 -3.44 -12.96 24.43
CA GLU A 52 -2.17 -12.35 24.78
C GLU A 52 -1.91 -11.03 24.05
N MET A 53 -2.48 -10.85 22.86
CA MET A 53 -2.34 -9.62 22.07
C MET A 53 -3.40 -8.56 22.41
N ARG A 54 -4.48 -9.00 23.04
CA ARG A 54 -5.59 -8.13 23.40
C ARG A 54 -5.19 -7.22 24.56
N HIS A 55 -5.40 -5.92 24.41
CA HIS A 55 -5.03 -4.87 25.38
C HIS A 55 -3.53 -4.77 25.69
N GLN A 56 -2.68 -5.34 24.85
CA GLN A 56 -1.23 -5.18 25.01
C GLN A 56 -0.78 -3.84 24.42
N PRO A 57 -0.06 -3.03 25.19
CA PRO A 57 0.47 -1.77 24.72
C PRO A 57 1.57 -2.01 23.70
N PHE A 58 1.54 -1.24 22.64
CA PHE A 58 2.59 -1.15 21.66
C PHE A 58 3.35 0.19 21.82
N PHE A 59 4.17 0.55 20.87
CA PHE A 59 4.96 1.77 20.91
C PHE A 59 4.08 3.05 20.80
N GLY A 60 4.41 4.06 21.58
CA GLY A 60 3.80 5.40 21.52
C GLY A 60 2.40 5.45 22.09
N TRP A 61 1.44 5.90 21.30
CA TRP A 61 0.03 6.10 21.70
C TRP A 61 -0.86 4.87 21.54
N ILE A 62 -0.36 3.80 20.93
CA ILE A 62 -1.13 2.57 20.75
C ILE A 62 -1.10 1.76 22.04
N LYS A 63 -2.24 1.75 22.73
CA LYS A 63 -2.43 0.99 23.97
C LYS A 63 -3.03 -0.40 23.74
N ASP A 64 -3.56 -0.65 22.54
CA ASP A 64 -4.17 -1.91 22.16
C ASP A 64 -3.99 -2.16 20.66
N LEU A 65 -3.25 -3.20 20.31
CA LEU A 65 -3.01 -3.60 18.93
C LEU A 65 -4.26 -4.19 18.26
N SER A 66 -5.20 -4.69 19.04
CA SER A 66 -6.46 -5.25 18.54
C SER A 66 -7.54 -4.19 18.29
N ALA A 67 -7.36 -2.99 18.84
CA ALA A 67 -8.24 -1.84 18.63
C ALA A 67 -7.79 -0.97 17.44
N GLN A 68 -8.68 -0.11 16.98
CA GLN A 68 -8.36 0.91 15.99
C GLN A 68 -7.34 1.92 16.56
N ASP A 69 -6.64 2.61 15.66
CA ASP A 69 -5.75 3.71 16.06
C ASP A 69 -6.58 4.82 16.74
N PRO A 70 -6.31 5.13 18.02
CA PRO A 70 -7.08 6.13 18.76
C PRO A 70 -6.84 7.57 18.29
N THR A 71 -5.80 7.78 17.46
CA THR A 71 -5.53 9.11 16.91
C THR A 71 -6.50 9.43 15.77
N SER A 72 -6.87 10.69 15.64
CA SER A 72 -7.65 11.19 14.52
C SER A 72 -7.07 12.49 14.01
N LEU A 73 -6.93 12.58 12.69
CA LEU A 73 -6.52 13.82 12.04
C LEU A 73 -7.56 14.93 12.25
N PHE A 74 -8.83 14.56 12.31
CA PHE A 74 -9.95 15.50 12.38
C PHE A 74 -10.16 16.14 13.75
N ASN A 75 -9.65 15.53 14.83
CA ASN A 75 -9.62 16.15 16.16
C ASN A 75 -8.25 16.67 16.55
N LEU A 76 -7.33 16.85 15.57
CA LEU A 76 -5.95 17.30 15.79
C LEU A 76 -5.26 16.50 16.92
N PHE A 77 -5.38 15.18 16.88
CA PHE A 77 -4.79 14.26 17.86
C PHE A 77 -5.30 14.46 19.30
N GLY A 78 -6.56 14.86 19.44
CA GLY A 78 -7.19 15.10 20.73
C GLY A 78 -7.07 16.53 21.25
N LEU A 79 -6.53 17.46 20.47
CA LEU A 79 -6.48 18.88 20.81
C LEU A 79 -7.84 19.57 20.73
N ILE A 80 -8.73 19.07 19.86
CA ILE A 80 -10.11 19.60 19.73
C ILE A 80 -11.05 18.64 20.45
N PRO A 81 -11.86 19.09 21.42
CA PRO A 81 -12.85 18.26 22.11
C PRO A 81 -14.07 17.98 21.21
N TRP A 82 -13.85 17.37 20.07
CA TRP A 82 -14.87 16.94 19.13
C TRP A 82 -14.65 15.47 18.79
N ASP A 83 -15.72 14.68 18.96
CA ASP A 83 -15.68 13.27 18.57
C ASP A 83 -16.19 13.15 17.13
N PRO A 84 -15.27 12.92 16.15
CA PRO A 84 -15.67 12.70 14.77
C PRO A 84 -16.45 11.38 14.64
N PRO A 85 -17.42 11.30 13.71
CA PRO A 85 -18.09 10.05 13.41
C PRO A 85 -17.08 8.97 12.99
N GLY A 86 -17.35 7.72 13.32
CA GLY A 86 -16.39 6.60 13.20
C GLY A 86 -15.70 6.46 11.84
N PHE A 87 -16.36 6.84 10.74
CA PHE A 87 -15.76 6.80 9.38
C PHE A 87 -14.75 7.94 9.13
N MET A 88 -14.71 8.95 10.01
CA MET A 88 -13.74 10.06 9.97
C MET A 88 -12.56 9.85 10.92
N ILE A 89 -12.54 8.78 11.70
CA ILE A 89 -11.40 8.44 12.56
C ILE A 89 -10.30 7.84 11.71
N ILE A 90 -9.50 8.71 11.07
CA ILE A 90 -8.32 8.29 10.31
C ILE A 90 -7.10 8.61 11.17
N GLY A 91 -6.50 7.58 11.73
CA GLY A 91 -5.33 7.67 12.60
C GLY A 91 -4.03 7.96 11.84
N ILE A 92 -2.96 8.17 12.59
CA ILE A 92 -1.61 8.40 12.03
C ILE A 92 -1.12 7.18 11.26
N TRP A 93 -1.31 5.97 11.79
CA TRP A 93 -0.81 4.76 11.15
C TRP A 93 -1.48 4.47 9.80
N PRO A 94 -2.80 4.58 9.63
CA PRO A 94 -3.42 4.50 8.31
C PRO A 94 -2.88 5.52 7.31
N ILE A 95 -2.59 6.75 7.75
CA ILE A 95 -2.00 7.79 6.90
C ILE A 95 -0.58 7.42 6.47
N LEU A 96 0.26 6.97 7.40
CA LEU A 96 1.61 6.50 7.12
C LEU A 96 1.61 5.31 6.16
N MET A 97 0.65 4.38 6.34
CA MET A 97 0.45 3.26 5.43
C MET A 97 0.12 3.74 4.01
N GLY A 98 -0.86 4.63 3.87
CA GLY A 98 -1.24 5.19 2.57
C GLY A 98 -0.10 5.95 1.91
N ALA A 99 0.64 6.76 2.67
CA ALA A 99 1.82 7.47 2.18
C ALA A 99 2.92 6.51 1.71
N SER A 100 3.21 5.45 2.49
CA SER A 100 4.19 4.43 2.11
C SER A 100 3.78 3.67 0.84
N MET A 101 2.50 3.34 0.69
CA MET A 101 1.97 2.73 -0.53
C MET A 101 2.09 3.65 -1.74
N TRP A 102 1.83 4.94 -1.57
CA TRP A 102 1.97 5.92 -2.63
C TRP A 102 3.44 6.04 -3.08
N VAL A 103 4.39 6.10 -2.14
CA VAL A 103 5.83 6.09 -2.44
C VAL A 103 6.22 4.82 -3.18
N GLN A 104 5.76 3.66 -2.72
CA GLN A 104 6.03 2.38 -3.37
C GLN A 104 5.51 2.32 -4.80
N GLN A 105 4.32 2.89 -5.06
CA GLN A 105 3.79 2.99 -6.43
C GLN A 105 4.66 3.86 -7.34
N LYS A 106 5.25 4.93 -6.82
CA LYS A 106 6.17 5.79 -7.59
C LYS A 106 7.48 5.10 -7.96
N LEU A 107 7.91 4.11 -7.18
CA LEU A 107 9.10 3.30 -7.46
C LEU A 107 8.82 2.17 -8.45
N ASN A 108 7.57 1.76 -8.60
CA ASN A 108 7.18 0.74 -9.56
C ASN A 108 7.02 1.34 -10.96
N PRO A 109 7.34 0.57 -12.02
CA PRO A 109 7.10 1.01 -13.38
C PRO A 109 5.60 1.26 -13.60
N ALA A 110 5.28 2.32 -14.32
CA ALA A 110 3.90 2.68 -14.61
C ALA A 110 3.19 1.55 -15.38
N PRO A 111 1.93 1.22 -15.02
CA PRO A 111 1.14 0.27 -15.80
C PRO A 111 0.96 0.74 -17.24
N ALA A 112 0.97 -0.22 -18.17
CA ALA A 112 0.79 0.07 -19.60
C ALA A 112 -0.63 0.53 -19.95
N ASP A 113 -1.62 0.13 -19.15
CA ASP A 113 -3.02 0.49 -19.33
C ASP A 113 -3.38 1.75 -18.53
N PRO A 114 -3.90 2.81 -19.16
CA PRO A 114 -4.28 4.05 -18.49
C PRO A 114 -5.39 3.87 -17.45
N ILE A 115 -6.30 2.90 -17.67
CA ILE A 115 -7.35 2.58 -16.69
C ILE A 115 -6.73 1.95 -15.45
N GLN A 116 -5.83 1.00 -15.64
CA GLN A 116 -5.10 0.37 -14.55
C GLN A 116 -4.24 1.38 -13.78
N ALA A 117 -3.59 2.32 -14.46
CA ALA A 117 -2.83 3.40 -13.84
C ALA A 117 -3.70 4.28 -12.92
N LYS A 118 -4.92 4.63 -13.36
CA LYS A 118 -5.89 5.38 -12.54
C LYS A 118 -6.35 4.59 -11.32
N ILE A 119 -6.67 3.30 -11.49
CA ILE A 119 -7.06 2.42 -10.38
C ILE A 119 -5.94 2.36 -9.34
N PHE A 120 -4.71 2.11 -9.77
CA PHE A 120 -3.56 2.05 -8.87
C PHE A 120 -3.30 3.39 -8.17
N ALA A 121 -3.45 4.51 -8.86
CA ALA A 121 -3.27 5.84 -8.26
C ALA A 121 -4.28 6.11 -7.13
N PHE A 122 -5.51 5.64 -7.27
CA PHE A 122 -6.58 5.81 -6.26
C PHE A 122 -6.52 4.77 -5.14
N PHE A 123 -5.93 3.62 -5.39
CA PHE A 123 -5.92 2.47 -4.49
C PHE A 123 -5.34 2.74 -3.09
N PRO A 124 -4.21 3.49 -2.91
CA PRO A 124 -3.70 3.82 -1.58
C PRO A 124 -4.68 4.64 -0.75
N LEU A 125 -5.34 5.63 -1.36
CA LEU A 125 -6.34 6.44 -0.68
C LEU A 125 -7.54 5.60 -0.24
N PHE A 126 -8.04 4.75 -1.12
CA PHE A 126 -9.15 3.83 -0.84
C PHE A 126 -8.81 2.89 0.31
N LEU A 127 -7.63 2.27 0.29
CA LEU A 127 -7.19 1.39 1.37
C LEU A 127 -6.97 2.13 2.70
N THR A 128 -6.46 3.35 2.66
CA THR A 128 -6.29 4.16 3.87
C THR A 128 -7.61 4.37 4.59
N ILE A 129 -8.66 4.70 3.86
CA ILE A 129 -10.00 4.93 4.43
C ILE A 129 -10.59 3.62 4.99
N ILE A 130 -10.51 2.53 4.24
CA ILE A 130 -11.06 1.23 4.69
C ILE A 130 -10.29 0.71 5.90
N LEU A 131 -8.96 0.71 5.85
CA LEU A 131 -8.12 0.13 6.89
C LEU A 131 -8.01 1.01 8.14
N ALA A 132 -8.46 2.26 8.08
CA ALA A 132 -8.61 3.10 9.28
C ALA A 132 -9.56 2.47 10.31
N SER A 133 -10.53 1.67 9.86
CA SER A 133 -11.49 0.97 10.74
C SER A 133 -10.98 -0.39 11.24
N PHE A 134 -9.79 -0.82 10.82
CA PHE A 134 -9.22 -2.10 11.20
C PHE A 134 -8.30 -1.99 12.43
N PRO A 135 -7.95 -3.12 13.08
CA PRO A 135 -7.01 -3.15 14.20
C PRO A 135 -5.67 -2.47 13.85
N SER A 136 -5.19 -1.64 14.76
CA SER A 136 -3.95 -0.90 14.58
C SER A 136 -2.73 -1.80 14.31
N GLY A 137 -2.68 -2.98 14.92
CA GLY A 137 -1.62 -3.96 14.69
C GLY A 137 -1.50 -4.41 13.24
N LEU A 138 -2.63 -4.54 12.53
CA LEU A 138 -2.65 -4.89 11.11
C LEU A 138 -2.10 -3.76 10.24
N VAL A 139 -2.50 -2.53 10.54
CA VAL A 139 -2.07 -1.33 9.81
C VAL A 139 -0.58 -1.06 10.04
N VAL A 140 -0.10 -1.23 11.28
CA VAL A 140 1.33 -1.16 11.63
C VAL A 140 2.14 -2.20 10.86
N TYR A 141 1.70 -3.46 10.87
CA TYR A 141 2.35 -4.51 10.10
C TYR A 141 2.48 -4.14 8.62
N TRP A 142 1.39 -3.67 8.00
CA TRP A 142 1.41 -3.29 6.59
C TRP A 142 2.34 -2.12 6.32
N THR A 143 2.31 -1.11 7.18
CA THR A 143 3.21 0.06 7.06
C THR A 143 4.66 -0.35 7.12
N ILE A 144 5.05 -1.17 8.09
CA ILE A 144 6.42 -1.67 8.23
C ILE A 144 6.82 -2.50 7.01
N ASN A 145 5.93 -3.40 6.55
CA ASN A 145 6.18 -4.21 5.36
C ASN A 145 6.41 -3.34 4.11
N ASN A 146 5.61 -2.30 3.91
CA ASN A 146 5.81 -1.35 2.82
C ASN A 146 7.16 -0.62 2.92
N ILE A 147 7.54 -0.15 4.10
CA ILE A 147 8.82 0.54 4.33
C ILE A 147 10.00 -0.38 4.01
N LEU A 148 9.95 -1.63 4.46
CA LEU A 148 10.98 -2.63 4.15
C LEU A 148 11.06 -2.91 2.65
N THR A 149 9.92 -3.03 1.98
CA THR A 149 9.85 -3.23 0.53
C THR A 149 10.43 -2.04 -0.24
N ILE A 150 10.10 -0.81 0.18
CA ILE A 150 10.66 0.42 -0.40
C ILE A 150 12.19 0.43 -0.25
N ALA A 151 12.70 0.14 0.94
CA ALA A 151 14.13 0.09 1.21
C ALA A 151 14.82 -0.97 0.32
N GLN A 152 14.23 -2.15 0.19
CA GLN A 152 14.71 -3.22 -0.67
C GLN A 152 14.73 -2.79 -2.15
N GLN A 153 13.65 -2.23 -2.65
CA GLN A 153 13.56 -1.74 -4.03
C GLN A 153 14.59 -0.65 -4.31
N TYR A 154 14.75 0.30 -3.40
CA TYR A 154 15.76 1.36 -3.54
C TYR A 154 17.18 0.80 -3.67
N VAL A 155 17.55 -0.19 -2.84
CA VAL A 155 18.87 -0.84 -2.89
C VAL A 155 19.07 -1.57 -4.23
N ILE A 156 18.05 -2.28 -4.71
CA ILE A 156 18.11 -3.02 -5.98
C ILE A 156 18.30 -2.06 -7.14
N VAL A 157 17.47 -1.02 -7.23
CA VAL A 157 17.56 -0.02 -8.30
C VAL A 157 18.93 0.65 -8.32
N LYS A 158 19.43 1.08 -7.15
CA LYS A 158 20.76 1.70 -7.05
C LYS A 158 21.88 0.77 -7.52
N LYS A 159 21.85 -0.52 -7.14
CA LYS A 159 22.85 -1.50 -7.56
C LYS A 159 22.79 -1.79 -9.06
N THR A 160 21.60 -1.79 -9.65
CA THR A 160 21.41 -2.05 -11.08
C THR A 160 21.90 -0.87 -11.93
N THR A 161 21.62 0.36 -11.50
CA THR A 161 22.08 1.57 -12.21
C THR A 161 23.60 1.72 -12.19
N VAL A 162 24.25 1.32 -11.10
CA VAL A 162 25.74 1.35 -11.02
C VAL A 162 26.41 0.32 -11.94
N LYS A 163 25.73 -0.79 -12.29
CA LYS A 163 26.28 -1.81 -13.19
C LYS A 163 26.18 -1.45 -14.68
N THR A 164 25.35 -0.46 -15.03
CA THR A 164 25.11 -0.03 -16.44
C THR A 164 25.97 1.17 -16.85
N ASN A 165 26.70 1.80 -15.93
CA ASN A 165 27.74 2.80 -16.17
C ASN A 165 29.13 2.19 -16.02
#